data_8769039c9534b436ad1651cbc67338dc
#
_entry.id   8769039c9534b436ad1651cbc67338dc
#
_cell.length_a   1.000
_cell.length_b   1.000
_cell.length_c   1.000
_cell.angle_alpha   90.00
_cell.angle_beta   90.00
_cell.angle_gamma   90.00
#
_symmetry.space_group_name_H-M   'P 1'
#
loop_
_entity.id
_entity.type
_entity.pdbx_description
1 polymer ?
#
loop_
_entity_poly.entity_id
_entity_poly.type
_entity_poly.pdbx_seq_one_letter_code
_entity_poly.pdbx_strand_id
1 'polypeptide(L)'
;MHAAVLIAGPFFVLYLIQDLHLAHWQYGTWLAAGILGQFLTLPGWGQFGDRFGNKALLTFTGLLVAFLPMLYLFSNAWLFLVTVNFFGGVVWAGLGLGLNNYVYDAVHQADRAKAVAISSIVNAIGWAMGTVVGSLLIKTVPNRLYLGTFTLEPVSNIPFIFFLSGLLRLIVSATLLRTFHEPRQVEQRAHSRLLWELPFLKPFRQFSRRPTGLNQ
;
A
#
# COMPACT_ATOMS: atom_id res chain seq x y z
N MET A 1 -0.39 -8.05 -8.50
CA MET A 1 -0.61 -7.03 -7.44
C MET A 1 -1.56 -5.93 -7.88
N HIS A 2 -1.28 -5.18 -8.96
CA HIS A 2 -2.09 -4.06 -9.43
C HIS A 2 -3.56 -4.42 -9.73
N ALA A 3 -3.84 -5.57 -10.31
CA ALA A 3 -5.22 -6.01 -10.52
C ALA A 3 -6.01 -6.12 -9.18
N ALA A 4 -5.41 -6.74 -8.15
CA ALA A 4 -6.03 -6.85 -6.84
C ALA A 4 -6.26 -5.49 -6.16
N VAL A 5 -5.37 -4.52 -6.44
CA VAL A 5 -5.50 -3.14 -5.95
C VAL A 5 -6.68 -2.44 -6.60
N LEU A 6 -6.83 -2.55 -7.91
CA LEU A 6 -7.85 -1.84 -8.68
C LEU A 6 -9.25 -2.44 -8.58
N ILE A 7 -9.39 -3.61 -7.97
CA ILE A 7 -10.71 -4.10 -7.55
C ILE A 7 -11.38 -3.10 -6.60
N ALA A 8 -10.62 -2.52 -5.66
CA ALA A 8 -11.14 -1.52 -4.72
C ALA A 8 -10.86 -0.08 -5.14
N GLY A 9 -9.86 0.17 -5.97
CA GLY A 9 -9.35 1.51 -6.29
C GLY A 9 -10.42 2.55 -6.62
N PRO A 10 -11.27 2.35 -7.62
CA PRO A 10 -12.30 3.31 -8.00
C PRO A 10 -13.36 3.52 -6.91
N PHE A 11 -13.58 2.53 -6.05
CA PHE A 11 -14.63 2.56 -5.05
C PHE A 11 -14.28 3.40 -3.82
N PHE A 12 -13.01 3.75 -3.60
CA PHE A 12 -12.64 4.69 -2.53
C PHE A 12 -13.30 6.05 -2.72
N VAL A 13 -13.28 6.58 -3.95
CA VAL A 13 -13.91 7.87 -4.26
C VAL A 13 -15.42 7.81 -4.07
N LEU A 14 -16.05 6.74 -4.59
CA LEU A 14 -17.50 6.53 -4.45
C LEU A 14 -17.90 6.42 -2.97
N TYR A 15 -17.15 5.66 -2.19
CA TYR A 15 -17.38 5.51 -0.76
C TYR A 15 -17.31 6.84 0.00
N LEU A 16 -16.26 7.62 -0.25
CA LEU A 16 -16.06 8.89 0.46
C LEU A 16 -17.11 9.94 0.08
N ILE A 17 -17.50 10.02 -1.22
CA ILE A 17 -18.40 11.07 -1.69
C ILE A 17 -19.87 10.64 -1.60
N GLN A 18 -20.20 9.40 -2.01
CA GLN A 18 -21.59 8.94 -2.09
C GLN A 18 -22.10 8.33 -0.79
N ASP A 19 -21.27 7.51 -0.12
CA ASP A 19 -21.72 6.82 1.10
C ASP A 19 -21.50 7.68 2.35
N LEU A 20 -20.33 8.30 2.47
CA LEU A 20 -19.99 9.14 3.63
C LEU A 20 -20.36 10.62 3.45
N HIS A 21 -20.82 11.02 2.25
CA HIS A 21 -21.22 12.40 1.94
C HIS A 21 -20.18 13.45 2.33
N LEU A 22 -18.88 13.13 2.18
CA LEU A 22 -17.81 14.07 2.52
C LEU A 22 -17.86 15.30 1.63
N ALA A 23 -17.70 16.48 2.22
CA ALA A 23 -17.56 17.71 1.49
C ALA A 23 -16.32 17.69 0.58
N HIS A 24 -16.33 18.43 -0.55
CA HIS A 24 -15.22 18.43 -1.52
C HIS A 24 -13.86 18.80 -0.90
N TRP A 25 -13.84 19.71 0.08
CA TRP A 25 -12.62 20.08 0.78
C TRP A 25 -12.09 18.94 1.67
N GLN A 26 -12.97 18.13 2.27
CA GLN A 26 -12.60 16.95 3.07
C GLN A 26 -11.99 15.87 2.18
N TYR A 27 -12.57 15.65 1.00
CA TYR A 27 -11.99 14.77 -0.01
C TYR A 27 -10.65 15.29 -0.52
N GLY A 28 -10.53 16.60 -0.78
CA GLY A 28 -9.28 17.23 -1.18
C GLY A 28 -8.16 17.06 -0.14
N THR A 29 -8.47 17.24 1.15
CA THR A 29 -7.50 17.03 2.24
C THR A 29 -7.12 15.55 2.38
N TRP A 30 -8.06 14.64 2.16
CA TRP A 30 -7.77 13.20 2.12
C TRP A 30 -6.78 12.87 1.00
N LEU A 31 -6.98 13.37 -0.23
CA LEU A 31 -6.02 13.20 -1.33
C LEU A 31 -4.66 13.81 -1.01
N ALA A 32 -4.64 15.04 -0.51
CA ALA A 32 -3.39 15.74 -0.16
C ALA A 32 -2.59 14.97 0.91
N ALA A 33 -3.26 14.38 1.89
CA ALA A 33 -2.60 13.58 2.91
C ALA A 33 -1.83 12.39 2.32
N GLY A 34 -2.42 11.66 1.36
CA GLY A 34 -1.74 10.58 0.67
C GLY A 34 -0.50 11.04 -0.11
N ILE A 35 -0.63 12.15 -0.85
CA ILE A 35 0.49 12.75 -1.60
C ILE A 35 1.59 13.20 -0.64
N LEU A 36 1.25 13.84 0.46
CA LEU A 36 2.22 14.27 1.47
C LEU A 36 2.94 13.07 2.10
N GLY A 37 2.21 12.01 2.47
CA GLY A 37 2.80 10.78 3.00
C GLY A 37 3.81 10.18 2.03
N GLN A 38 3.48 10.13 0.75
CA GLN A 38 4.37 9.64 -0.31
C GLN A 38 5.62 10.52 -0.42
N PHE A 39 5.44 11.83 -0.57
CA PHE A 39 6.54 12.78 -0.79
C PHE A 39 7.53 12.80 0.38
N LEU A 40 7.04 12.87 1.61
CA LEU A 40 7.86 12.97 2.81
C LEU A 40 8.71 11.71 3.08
N THR A 41 8.23 10.55 2.66
CA THR A 41 8.87 9.27 3.02
C THR A 41 9.69 8.65 1.90
N LEU A 42 9.56 9.13 0.66
CA LEU A 42 10.27 8.59 -0.50
C LEU A 42 11.81 8.53 -0.31
N PRO A 43 12.50 9.57 0.23
CA PRO A 43 13.94 9.50 0.47
C PRO A 43 14.32 8.43 1.52
N GLY A 44 13.47 8.25 2.52
CA GLY A 44 13.67 7.22 3.55
C GLY A 44 13.55 5.79 2.99
N TRP A 45 12.59 5.57 2.09
CA TRP A 45 12.45 4.30 1.39
C TRP A 45 13.62 4.03 0.44
N GLY A 46 14.18 5.05 -0.20
CA GLY A 46 15.41 4.93 -0.99
C GLY A 46 16.56 4.38 -0.14
N GLN A 47 16.85 5.03 0.99
CA GLN A 47 17.89 4.57 1.92
C GLN A 47 17.62 3.15 2.47
N PHE A 48 16.35 2.79 2.70
CA PHE A 48 15.98 1.45 3.12
C PHE A 48 16.28 0.42 2.03
N GLY A 49 15.85 0.69 0.79
CA GLY A 49 16.10 -0.17 -0.37
C GLY A 49 17.59 -0.36 -0.67
N ASP A 50 18.39 0.71 -0.58
CA ASP A 50 19.84 0.64 -0.78
C ASP A 50 20.54 -0.22 0.27
N ARG A 51 20.04 -0.21 1.50
CA ARG A 51 20.66 -0.93 2.61
C ARG A 51 20.21 -2.38 2.72
N PHE A 52 18.92 -2.65 2.53
CA PHE A 52 18.32 -3.97 2.77
C PHE A 52 17.91 -4.70 1.49
N GLY A 53 18.01 -4.05 0.36
CA GLY A 53 17.63 -4.58 -0.94
C GLY A 53 16.17 -4.34 -1.31
N ASN A 54 15.91 -4.44 -2.61
CA ASN A 54 14.58 -4.19 -3.16
C ASN A 54 13.58 -5.30 -2.79
N LYS A 55 14.05 -6.55 -2.58
CA LYS A 55 13.20 -7.64 -2.11
C LYS A 55 12.63 -7.35 -0.71
N ALA A 56 13.47 -6.89 0.24
CA ALA A 56 13.02 -6.55 1.59
C ALA A 56 12.02 -5.39 1.55
N LEU A 57 12.28 -4.36 0.73
CA LEU A 57 11.38 -3.23 0.52
C LEU A 57 10.02 -3.68 -0.02
N LEU A 58 10.00 -4.48 -1.08
CA LEU A 58 8.77 -5.01 -1.70
C LEU A 58 7.99 -5.92 -0.75
N THR A 59 8.70 -6.76 0.01
CA THR A 59 8.08 -7.65 0.99
C THR A 59 7.32 -6.86 2.04
N PHE A 60 8.00 -5.90 2.65
CA PHE A 60 7.44 -5.11 3.74
C PHE A 60 6.28 -4.24 3.27
N THR A 61 6.49 -3.47 2.18
CA THR A 61 5.46 -2.56 1.66
C THR A 61 4.30 -3.31 1.00
N GLY A 62 4.57 -4.42 0.33
CA GLY A 62 3.54 -5.26 -0.29
C GLY A 62 2.58 -5.87 0.73
N LEU A 63 3.08 -6.31 1.90
CA LEU A 63 2.23 -6.75 3.00
C LEU A 63 1.40 -5.60 3.57
N LEU A 64 2.01 -4.45 3.81
CA LEU A 64 1.29 -3.29 4.36
C LEU A 64 0.19 -2.77 3.42
N VAL A 65 0.44 -2.74 2.09
CA VAL A 65 -0.57 -2.33 1.10
C VAL A 65 -1.82 -3.21 1.15
N ALA A 66 -1.67 -4.49 1.54
CA ALA A 66 -2.79 -5.39 1.64
C ALA A 66 -3.75 -5.03 2.78
N PHE A 67 -3.23 -4.50 3.88
CA PHE A 67 -4.05 -4.09 5.02
C PHE A 67 -4.75 -2.73 4.83
N LEU A 68 -4.24 -1.86 3.95
CA LEU A 68 -4.77 -0.50 3.79
C LEU A 68 -6.30 -0.44 3.53
N PRO A 69 -6.88 -1.21 2.58
CA PRO A 69 -8.32 -1.13 2.36
C PRO A 69 -9.12 -1.66 3.55
N MET A 70 -8.57 -2.60 4.33
CA MET A 70 -9.23 -3.13 5.52
C MET A 70 -9.34 -2.08 6.63
N LEU A 71 -8.41 -1.12 6.71
CA LEU A 71 -8.45 -0.05 7.70
C LEU A 71 -9.70 0.84 7.53
N TYR A 72 -10.22 0.99 6.32
CA TYR A 72 -11.44 1.75 6.07
C TYR A 72 -12.71 1.12 6.67
N LEU A 73 -12.64 -0.13 7.14
CA LEU A 73 -13.73 -0.82 7.80
C LEU A 73 -13.87 -0.44 9.29
N PHE A 74 -12.82 0.14 9.88
CA PHE A 74 -12.80 0.39 11.32
C PHE A 74 -13.49 1.69 11.74
N SER A 75 -13.47 2.73 10.89
CA SER A 75 -14.06 4.02 11.25
C SER A 75 -14.35 4.88 10.03
N ASN A 76 -15.50 5.56 10.08
CA ASN A 76 -15.93 6.53 9.07
C ASN A 76 -15.55 7.98 9.45
N ALA A 77 -14.86 8.17 10.58
CA ALA A 77 -14.43 9.49 11.02
C ALA A 77 -13.45 10.09 10.00
N TRP A 78 -13.74 11.29 9.51
CA TRP A 78 -12.93 11.95 8.49
C TRP A 78 -11.45 12.03 8.85
N LEU A 79 -11.11 12.40 10.08
CA LEU A 79 -9.71 12.49 10.51
C LEU A 79 -9.01 11.13 10.49
N PHE A 80 -9.71 10.05 10.83
CA PHE A 80 -9.19 8.68 10.72
C PHE A 80 -8.90 8.33 9.26
N LEU A 81 -9.83 8.61 8.35
CA LEU A 81 -9.67 8.32 6.91
C LEU A 81 -8.51 9.11 6.30
N VAL A 82 -8.32 10.38 6.68
CA VAL A 82 -7.17 11.20 6.30
C VAL A 82 -5.86 10.59 6.79
N THR A 83 -5.83 10.13 8.05
CA THR A 83 -4.66 9.46 8.63
C THR A 83 -4.34 8.15 7.91
N VAL A 84 -5.35 7.33 7.63
CA VAL A 84 -5.16 6.07 6.87
C VAL A 84 -4.63 6.34 5.49
N ASN A 85 -5.12 7.39 4.79
CA ASN A 85 -4.62 7.74 3.46
C ASN A 85 -3.20 8.30 3.48
N PHE A 86 -2.83 9.06 4.53
CA PHE A 86 -1.45 9.48 4.73
C PHE A 86 -0.51 8.27 4.85
N PHE A 87 -0.82 7.31 5.71
CA PHE A 87 -0.06 6.05 5.81
C PHE A 87 -0.11 5.23 4.52
N GLY A 88 -1.24 5.28 3.80
CA GLY A 88 -1.36 4.72 2.47
C GLY A 88 -0.29 5.29 1.54
N GLY A 89 -0.15 6.62 1.49
CA GLY A 89 0.89 7.30 0.71
C GLY A 89 2.30 6.87 1.09
N VAL A 90 2.59 6.77 2.41
CA VAL A 90 3.87 6.26 2.92
C VAL A 90 4.20 4.88 2.35
N VAL A 91 3.25 3.96 2.42
CA VAL A 91 3.45 2.57 1.98
C VAL A 91 3.55 2.47 0.45
N TRP A 92 2.71 3.21 -0.28
CA TRP A 92 2.75 3.26 -1.73
C TRP A 92 4.04 3.84 -2.29
N ALA A 93 4.66 4.82 -1.60
CA ALA A 93 5.97 5.35 -1.97
C ALA A 93 7.03 4.23 -1.99
N GLY A 94 7.08 3.42 -0.94
CA GLY A 94 8.03 2.32 -0.85
C GLY A 94 7.76 1.21 -1.86
N LEU A 95 6.49 0.82 -2.07
CA LEU A 95 6.13 -0.21 -3.04
C LEU A 95 6.49 0.23 -4.47
N GLY A 96 6.12 1.45 -4.85
CA GLY A 96 6.41 2.01 -6.18
C GLY A 96 7.92 2.10 -6.44
N LEU A 97 8.67 2.62 -5.46
CA LEU A 97 10.13 2.68 -5.56
C LEU A 97 10.76 1.30 -5.70
N GLY A 98 10.35 0.34 -4.87
CA GLY A 98 10.86 -1.02 -4.90
C GLY A 98 10.56 -1.74 -6.23
N LEU A 99 9.36 -1.58 -6.78
CA LEU A 99 9.00 -2.14 -8.08
C LEU A 99 9.84 -1.57 -9.22
N ASN A 100 10.01 -0.25 -9.25
CA ASN A 100 10.81 0.41 -10.27
C ASN A 100 12.29 -0.02 -10.18
N ASN A 101 12.87 0.04 -8.99
CA ASN A 101 14.25 -0.36 -8.77
C ASN A 101 14.48 -1.84 -9.14
N TYR A 102 13.54 -2.72 -8.76
CA TYR A 102 13.64 -4.13 -9.08
C TYR A 102 13.69 -4.39 -10.60
N VAL A 103 12.87 -3.68 -11.39
CA VAL A 103 12.91 -3.77 -12.86
C VAL A 103 14.27 -3.33 -13.40
N TYR A 104 14.85 -2.24 -12.88
CA TYR A 104 16.17 -1.76 -13.29
C TYR A 104 17.31 -2.70 -12.93
N ASP A 105 17.22 -3.38 -11.78
CA ASP A 105 18.26 -4.29 -11.30
C ASP A 105 18.19 -5.67 -11.97
N ALA A 106 17.00 -6.08 -12.41
CA ALA A 106 16.76 -7.40 -12.99
C ALA A 106 17.22 -7.52 -14.45
N VAL A 107 17.51 -6.41 -15.15
CA VAL A 107 17.81 -6.41 -16.57
C VAL A 107 19.09 -5.64 -16.90
N HIS A 108 19.76 -6.05 -18.00
CA HIS A 108 20.92 -5.32 -18.52
C HIS A 108 20.57 -3.89 -18.94
N GLN A 109 21.53 -2.99 -18.85
CA GLN A 109 21.33 -1.56 -19.13
C GLN A 109 20.72 -1.31 -20.51
N ALA A 110 21.12 -2.08 -21.53
CA ALA A 110 20.60 -1.97 -22.91
C ALA A 110 19.11 -2.29 -23.03
N ASP A 111 18.56 -3.14 -22.14
CA ASP A 111 17.19 -3.62 -22.21
C ASP A 111 16.24 -2.93 -21.20
N ARG A 112 16.75 -2.00 -20.38
CA ARG A 112 15.95 -1.31 -19.35
C ARG A 112 14.72 -0.61 -19.92
N ALA A 113 14.87 0.09 -21.04
CA ALA A 113 13.75 0.79 -21.67
C ALA A 113 12.63 -0.18 -22.09
N LYS A 114 13.00 -1.33 -22.68
CA LYS A 114 12.04 -2.38 -23.06
C LYS A 114 11.36 -2.99 -21.81
N ALA A 115 12.13 -3.29 -20.79
CA ALA A 115 11.59 -3.86 -19.54
C ALA A 115 10.60 -2.92 -18.87
N VAL A 116 10.90 -1.62 -18.80
CA VAL A 116 9.99 -0.60 -18.27
C VAL A 116 8.72 -0.50 -19.12
N ALA A 117 8.85 -0.50 -20.45
CA ALA A 117 7.69 -0.45 -21.34
C ALA A 117 6.78 -1.68 -21.16
N ILE A 118 7.34 -2.88 -21.12
CA ILE A 118 6.60 -4.13 -20.90
C ILE A 118 5.92 -4.09 -19.51
N SER A 119 6.65 -3.69 -18.48
CA SER A 119 6.09 -3.56 -17.12
C SER A 119 4.91 -2.58 -17.08
N SER A 120 5.01 -1.45 -17.80
CA SER A 120 3.94 -0.46 -17.88
C SER A 120 2.69 -1.00 -18.57
N ILE A 121 2.87 -1.76 -19.67
CA ILE A 121 1.77 -2.41 -20.39
C ILE A 121 1.09 -3.45 -19.48
N VAL A 122 1.86 -4.33 -18.84
CA VAL A 122 1.33 -5.36 -17.92
C VAL A 122 0.58 -4.70 -16.76
N ASN A 123 1.10 -3.61 -16.22
CA ASN A 123 0.43 -2.85 -15.17
C ASN A 123 -0.89 -2.22 -15.67
N ALA A 124 -0.90 -1.63 -16.86
CA ALA A 124 -2.11 -1.03 -17.45
C ALA A 124 -3.20 -2.09 -17.68
N ILE A 125 -2.83 -3.27 -18.20
CA ILE A 125 -3.77 -4.40 -18.35
C ILE A 125 -4.28 -4.84 -16.98
N GLY A 126 -3.39 -4.98 -16.00
CA GLY A 126 -3.78 -5.34 -14.63
C GLY A 126 -4.74 -4.33 -14.01
N TRP A 127 -4.53 -3.04 -14.28
CA TRP A 127 -5.43 -1.97 -13.85
C TRP A 127 -6.81 -2.10 -14.49
N ALA A 128 -6.87 -2.23 -15.81
CA ALA A 128 -8.13 -2.40 -16.53
C ALA A 128 -8.91 -3.62 -16.04
N MET A 129 -8.26 -4.77 -15.94
CA MET A 129 -8.87 -6.01 -15.46
C MET A 129 -9.38 -5.87 -14.01
N GLY A 130 -8.59 -5.29 -13.11
CA GLY A 130 -8.98 -5.08 -11.72
C GLY A 130 -10.24 -4.20 -11.61
N THR A 131 -10.29 -3.12 -12.36
CA THR A 131 -11.45 -2.21 -12.39
C THR A 131 -12.70 -2.90 -12.93
N VAL A 132 -12.59 -3.66 -14.03
CA VAL A 132 -13.72 -4.43 -14.60
C VAL A 132 -14.22 -5.47 -13.60
N VAL A 133 -13.32 -6.26 -13.02
CA VAL A 133 -13.68 -7.26 -12.01
C VAL A 133 -14.36 -6.61 -10.81
N GLY A 134 -13.81 -5.50 -10.29
CA GLY A 134 -14.41 -4.76 -9.18
C GLY A 134 -15.81 -4.27 -9.50
N SER A 135 -16.04 -3.73 -10.71
CA SER A 135 -17.35 -3.24 -11.15
C SER A 135 -18.38 -4.36 -11.36
N LEU A 136 -17.95 -5.57 -11.73
CA LEU A 136 -18.83 -6.72 -11.80
C LEU A 136 -19.15 -7.26 -10.40
N LEU A 137 -18.16 -7.36 -9.53
CA LEU A 137 -18.34 -7.85 -8.17
C LEU A 137 -19.33 -6.99 -7.38
N ILE A 138 -19.26 -5.67 -7.47
CA ILE A 138 -20.18 -4.81 -6.71
C ILE A 138 -21.64 -5.01 -7.10
N LYS A 139 -21.91 -5.42 -8.33
CA LYS A 139 -23.26 -5.73 -8.82
C LYS A 139 -23.78 -7.08 -8.31
N THR A 140 -22.88 -8.02 -7.99
CA THR A 140 -23.24 -9.38 -7.56
C THR A 140 -23.31 -9.50 -6.04
N VAL A 141 -22.69 -8.60 -5.29
CA VAL A 141 -22.74 -8.60 -3.83
C VAL A 141 -24.12 -8.12 -3.38
N PRO A 142 -24.89 -8.91 -2.61
CA PRO A 142 -26.20 -8.48 -2.11
C PRO A 142 -26.05 -7.36 -1.08
N ASN A 143 -27.00 -6.40 -1.12
CA ASN A 143 -27.03 -5.26 -0.17
C ASN A 143 -27.31 -5.69 1.28
N ARG A 144 -27.61 -6.97 1.52
CA ARG A 144 -27.90 -7.52 2.83
C ARG A 144 -27.10 -8.80 3.01
N LEU A 145 -26.23 -8.82 3.99
CA LEU A 145 -25.52 -10.03 4.41
C LEU A 145 -26.28 -10.66 5.59
N TYR A 146 -26.87 -11.83 5.34
CA TYR A 146 -27.50 -12.63 6.38
C TYR A 146 -26.44 -13.54 7.00
N LEU A 147 -26.02 -13.25 8.21
CA LEU A 147 -25.16 -14.09 9.04
C LEU A 147 -26.02 -14.72 10.16
N GLY A 148 -26.79 -15.75 9.82
CA GLY A 148 -27.72 -16.39 10.74
C GLY A 148 -28.82 -15.45 11.20
N THR A 149 -28.93 -15.21 12.52
CA THR A 149 -29.92 -14.29 13.12
C THR A 149 -29.49 -12.81 13.07
N PHE A 150 -28.26 -12.51 12.66
CA PHE A 150 -27.76 -11.13 12.55
C PHE A 150 -27.88 -10.66 11.09
N THR A 151 -28.71 -9.65 10.85
CA THR A 151 -28.76 -8.91 9.59
C THR A 151 -27.78 -7.74 9.69
N LEU A 152 -26.68 -7.82 8.95
CA LEU A 152 -25.84 -6.65 8.71
C LEU A 152 -26.42 -5.94 7.48
N GLU A 153 -26.98 -4.77 7.69
CA GLU A 153 -27.38 -3.85 6.63
C GLU A 153 -26.27 -2.78 6.46
N PRO A 154 -25.19 -3.05 5.71
CA PRO A 154 -24.20 -2.02 5.42
C PRO A 154 -24.86 -0.95 4.55
N VAL A 155 -24.48 0.30 4.76
CA VAL A 155 -24.96 1.44 3.96
C VAL A 155 -24.66 1.25 2.46
N SER A 156 -23.63 0.47 2.14
CA SER A 156 -23.29 0.08 0.77
C SER A 156 -22.51 -1.24 0.73
N ASN A 157 -22.34 -1.81 -0.48
CA ASN A 157 -21.54 -3.02 -0.72
C ASN A 157 -20.02 -2.73 -0.79
N ILE A 158 -19.60 -1.47 -0.75
CA ILE A 158 -18.21 -1.04 -0.93
C ILE A 158 -17.29 -1.58 0.16
N PRO A 159 -17.66 -1.60 1.46
CA PRO A 159 -16.83 -2.19 2.51
C PRO A 159 -16.46 -3.66 2.24
N PHE A 160 -17.37 -4.45 1.66
CA PHE A 160 -17.07 -5.83 1.28
C PHE A 160 -16.01 -5.90 0.18
N ILE A 161 -16.05 -4.99 -0.81
CA ILE A 161 -15.04 -4.88 -1.86
C ILE A 161 -13.67 -4.52 -1.28
N PHE A 162 -13.62 -3.65 -0.26
CA PHE A 162 -12.37 -3.32 0.45
C PHE A 162 -11.78 -4.55 1.15
N PHE A 163 -12.61 -5.31 1.84
CA PHE A 163 -12.18 -6.55 2.49
C PHE A 163 -11.66 -7.57 1.47
N LEU A 164 -12.42 -7.83 0.40
CA LEU A 164 -12.04 -8.77 -0.65
C LEU A 164 -10.74 -8.36 -1.35
N SER A 165 -10.60 -7.08 -1.70
CA SER A 165 -9.37 -6.55 -2.29
C SER A 165 -8.18 -6.71 -1.36
N GLY A 166 -8.35 -6.43 -0.07
CA GLY A 166 -7.31 -6.62 0.93
C GLY A 166 -6.86 -8.08 1.04
N LEU A 167 -7.81 -9.01 1.08
CA LEU A 167 -7.55 -10.45 1.12
C LEU A 167 -6.78 -10.92 -0.12
N LEU A 168 -7.22 -10.51 -1.31
CA LEU A 168 -6.53 -10.83 -2.56
C LEU A 168 -5.11 -10.26 -2.61
N ARG A 169 -4.91 -9.04 -2.12
CA ARG A 169 -3.57 -8.44 -1.99
C ARG A 169 -2.69 -9.25 -1.04
N LEU A 170 -3.22 -9.73 0.08
CA LEU A 170 -2.48 -10.59 1.02
C LEU A 170 -2.05 -11.89 0.35
N ILE A 171 -2.96 -12.57 -0.35
CA ILE A 171 -2.66 -13.82 -1.07
C ILE A 171 -1.56 -13.57 -2.12
N VAL A 172 -1.72 -12.53 -2.94
CA VAL A 172 -0.75 -12.17 -3.97
C VAL A 172 0.60 -11.79 -3.35
N SER A 173 0.62 -11.01 -2.27
CA SER A 173 1.87 -10.67 -1.57
C SER A 173 2.54 -11.92 -1.01
N ALA A 174 1.81 -12.79 -0.32
CA ALA A 174 2.37 -13.99 0.28
C ALA A 174 2.92 -14.99 -0.77
N THR A 175 2.28 -15.10 -1.94
CA THR A 175 2.75 -15.96 -3.03
C THR A 175 3.95 -15.37 -3.77
N LEU A 176 3.90 -14.10 -4.14
CA LEU A 176 4.97 -13.43 -4.86
C LEU A 176 6.23 -13.29 -4.02
N LEU A 177 6.12 -13.03 -2.71
CA LEU A 177 7.26 -12.90 -1.82
C LEU A 177 8.16 -14.16 -1.78
N ARG A 178 7.57 -15.33 -2.01
CA ARG A 178 8.32 -16.60 -2.08
C ARG A 178 9.10 -16.75 -3.38
N THR A 179 8.65 -16.11 -4.45
CA THR A 179 9.23 -16.25 -5.81
C THR A 179 10.29 -15.20 -6.12
N PHE A 180 10.28 -14.05 -5.44
CA PHE A 180 11.28 -13.01 -5.66
C PHE A 180 12.66 -13.38 -5.11
N HIS A 181 13.69 -13.23 -5.94
CA HIS A 181 15.09 -13.31 -5.56
C HIS A 181 15.69 -11.91 -5.54
N GLU A 182 16.58 -11.63 -4.57
CA GLU A 182 17.29 -10.36 -4.53
C GLU A 182 18.42 -10.38 -5.57
N PRO A 183 18.39 -9.51 -6.59
CA PRO A 183 19.42 -9.49 -7.63
C PRO A 183 20.72 -8.83 -7.15
N ARG A 184 20.68 -8.05 -6.07
CA ARG A 184 21.84 -7.36 -5.50
C ARG A 184 22.49 -8.15 -4.39
N GLN A 185 23.82 -8.05 -4.27
CA GLN A 185 24.52 -8.48 -3.05
C GLN A 185 24.28 -7.45 -1.95
N VAL A 186 23.36 -7.74 -1.05
CA VAL A 186 23.06 -6.90 0.13
C VAL A 186 23.60 -7.51 1.40
N GLU A 187 23.98 -6.66 2.34
CA GLU A 187 24.45 -7.09 3.65
C GLU A 187 23.34 -7.87 4.37
N GLN A 188 23.51 -9.17 4.54
CA GLN A 188 22.57 -10.03 5.27
C GLN A 188 22.58 -9.70 6.76
N ARG A 189 22.01 -8.57 7.16
CA ARG A 189 21.82 -8.24 8.57
C ARG A 189 20.48 -8.79 9.08
N ALA A 190 20.54 -9.32 10.31
CA ALA A 190 19.42 -9.97 10.96
C ALA A 190 18.09 -9.20 10.83
N HIS A 191 17.04 -9.92 10.46
CA HIS A 191 15.66 -9.43 10.29
C HIS A 191 15.14 -8.60 11.48
N SER A 192 15.68 -8.82 12.68
CA SER A 192 15.32 -8.08 13.90
C SER A 192 15.64 -6.58 13.87
N ARG A 193 16.55 -6.14 12.98
CA ARG A 193 16.88 -4.70 12.84
C ARG A 193 16.08 -3.97 11.78
N LEU A 194 15.38 -4.70 10.90
CA LEU A 194 14.58 -4.12 9.81
C LEU A 194 13.51 -3.15 10.33
N LEU A 195 12.78 -3.53 11.37
CA LEU A 195 11.69 -2.74 11.93
C LEU A 195 12.16 -1.38 12.47
N TRP A 196 13.36 -1.33 13.08
CA TRP A 196 13.90 -0.11 13.70
C TRP A 196 14.50 0.89 12.69
N GLU A 197 14.67 0.48 11.44
CA GLU A 197 15.24 1.32 10.37
C GLU A 197 14.18 1.86 9.42
N LEU A 198 12.91 1.62 9.72
CA LEU A 198 11.82 2.15 8.92
C LEU A 198 11.85 3.69 8.89
N PRO A 199 11.56 4.33 7.74
CA PRO A 199 11.69 5.77 7.55
C PRO A 199 10.93 6.60 8.57
N PHE A 200 9.77 6.12 9.01
CA PHE A 200 8.89 6.78 9.97
C PHE A 200 9.28 6.52 11.44
N LEU A 201 10.15 5.54 11.74
CA LEU A 201 10.64 5.26 13.10
C LEU A 201 12.00 5.92 13.39
N LYS A 202 12.75 6.36 12.37
CA LYS A 202 14.05 7.04 12.54
C LYS A 202 14.01 8.27 13.46
N PRO A 203 13.05 9.18 13.38
CA PRO A 203 13.01 10.35 14.28
C PRO A 203 12.85 9.96 15.75
N PHE A 204 12.13 8.88 16.07
CA PHE A 204 11.98 8.40 17.45
C PHE A 204 13.29 7.84 18.03
N ARG A 205 14.16 7.29 17.20
CA ARG A 205 15.47 6.78 17.62
C ARG A 205 16.45 7.87 18.00
N GLN A 206 16.39 9.05 17.38
CA GLN A 206 17.23 10.20 17.75
C GLN A 206 16.85 10.76 19.12
N PHE A 207 15.56 10.72 19.48
CA PHE A 207 15.09 11.10 20.82
C PHE A 207 15.54 10.13 21.92
N SER A 208 15.58 8.82 21.62
CA SER A 208 16.03 7.80 22.57
C SER A 208 17.56 7.76 22.80
N ARG A 209 18.35 8.39 21.93
CA ARG A 209 19.82 8.45 22.00
C ARG A 209 20.38 9.80 22.47
N ARG A 210 19.63 10.59 23.22
CA ARG A 210 20.27 11.69 23.95
C ARG A 210 21.19 11.06 24.99
N PRO A 211 22.51 11.24 24.89
CA PRO A 211 23.38 10.86 25.98
C PRO A 211 22.99 11.69 27.18
N THR A 212 22.68 11.03 28.26
CA THR A 212 22.75 11.64 29.59
C THR A 212 24.17 12.13 29.77
N GLY A 213 24.42 13.34 29.31
CA GLY A 213 25.67 14.07 29.59
C GLY A 213 25.65 14.46 31.03
N LEU A 214 26.10 13.57 31.88
CA LEU A 214 26.59 13.81 33.22
C LEU A 214 27.85 12.96 33.34
N ASN A 215 28.96 13.55 32.95
CA ASN A 215 30.20 13.28 33.66
C ASN A 215 31.11 14.50 33.50
N GLN A 216 31.48 14.99 34.64
CA GLN A 216 32.42 16.00 35.07
C GLN A 216 33.75 15.95 34.29
#